data_a018e6e6d6857945a45ab00f53237c92
#
_entry.id   a018e6e6d6857945a45ab00f53237c92
#
_cell.length_a   1.000
_cell.length_b   1.000
_cell.length_c   1.000
_cell.angle_alpha   90.00
_cell.angle_beta   90.00
_cell.angle_gamma   90.00
#
_symmetry.space_group_name_H-M   'P 1'
#
loop_
_entity.id
_entity.type
_entity.pdbx_description
1 polymer ?
#
loop_
_entity_poly.entity_id
_entity_poly.type
_entity_poly.pdbx_seq_one_letter_code
_entity_poly.pdbx_strand_id
1 'polypeptide(L)'
;MVQAISEFSGRRPLVLTVPGLNGSGPAHWQSLWEQSRGDVVRVELGMWDTPRRNPWVTKLDQAIRSAEQPVLLAAHSLGCLAVAWWAELAGQPWGWPVAGALLVAPPDVDRRDMPAEVAGFAPTPRCSLPFPSIVVVSEDDPYSSVQRGFDMARDWGSHFVNIGACGHINAASGIGLWQEGQRLLDRLIGTAEGPMAQGAGLNEILASLTHEEAGLRTI
;
A
#
# COMPACT_ATOMS: atom_id res chain seq x y z
N MET A 1 -11.95 -19.97 -15.60
CA MET A 1 -11.57 -18.66 -15.00
C MET A 1 -12.70 -18.07 -14.13
N VAL A 2 -13.97 -18.22 -14.49
CA VAL A 2 -15.12 -17.76 -13.67
C VAL A 2 -15.33 -18.61 -12.39
N GLN A 3 -14.95 -19.88 -12.37
CA GLN A 3 -15.08 -20.76 -11.21
C GLN A 3 -14.16 -20.41 -10.03
N ALA A 4 -12.94 -19.92 -10.28
CA ALA A 4 -12.00 -19.55 -9.21
C ALA A 4 -12.48 -18.36 -8.37
N ILE A 5 -13.22 -17.42 -8.96
CA ILE A 5 -13.74 -16.24 -8.26
C ILE A 5 -14.89 -16.60 -7.31
N SER A 6 -15.66 -17.65 -7.61
CA SER A 6 -16.81 -18.07 -6.79
C SER A 6 -16.42 -18.88 -5.54
N GLU A 7 -15.25 -19.54 -5.53
CA GLU A 7 -14.79 -20.36 -4.40
C GLU A 7 -14.26 -19.53 -3.23
N PHE A 8 -13.91 -18.27 -3.44
CA PHE A 8 -13.38 -17.36 -2.42
C PHE A 8 -14.42 -16.35 -1.89
N SER A 9 -15.66 -16.43 -2.38
CA SER A 9 -16.77 -15.61 -1.90
C SER A 9 -17.05 -15.89 -0.43
N GLY A 10 -16.58 -15.01 0.46
CA GLY A 10 -16.80 -15.09 1.90
C GLY A 10 -15.57 -15.27 2.78
N ARG A 11 -14.36 -15.46 2.23
CA ARG A 11 -13.12 -15.42 3.02
C ARG A 11 -12.59 -13.99 3.09
N ARG A 12 -12.30 -13.51 4.31
CA ARG A 12 -11.62 -12.21 4.49
C ARG A 12 -10.25 -12.25 3.81
N PRO A 13 -9.84 -11.19 3.09
CA PRO A 13 -8.52 -11.13 2.49
C PRO A 13 -7.40 -11.25 3.54
N LEU A 14 -6.29 -11.88 3.15
CA LEU A 14 -5.06 -11.84 3.91
C LEU A 14 -4.36 -10.50 3.67
N VAL A 15 -3.96 -9.83 4.73
CA VAL A 15 -3.16 -8.61 4.62
C VAL A 15 -1.67 -8.98 4.67
N LEU A 16 -0.95 -8.71 3.59
CA LEU A 16 0.50 -8.84 3.54
C LEU A 16 1.15 -7.48 3.79
N THR A 17 1.87 -7.34 4.91
CA THR A 17 2.71 -6.17 5.12
C THR A 17 3.98 -6.29 4.29
N VAL A 18 4.33 -5.21 3.58
CA VAL A 18 5.51 -5.12 2.71
C VAL A 18 6.41 -3.99 3.23
N PRO A 19 7.38 -4.29 4.11
CA PRO A 19 8.27 -3.28 4.68
C PRO A 19 9.21 -2.64 3.65
N GLY A 20 9.79 -1.48 4.04
CA GLY A 20 10.80 -0.77 3.26
C GLY A 20 12.23 -1.09 3.67
N LEU A 21 13.15 -0.16 3.35
CA LEU A 21 14.56 -0.21 3.74
C LEU A 21 14.68 -0.35 5.27
N ASN A 22 15.58 -1.22 5.73
CA ASN A 22 15.80 -1.60 7.12
C ASN A 22 14.62 -2.31 7.81
N GLY A 23 13.58 -2.68 7.06
CA GLY A 23 12.41 -3.37 7.58
C GLY A 23 11.51 -2.49 8.45
N SER A 24 10.60 -3.14 9.19
CA SER A 24 9.69 -2.48 10.14
C SER A 24 9.96 -3.01 11.54
N GLY A 25 10.59 -2.18 12.38
CA GLY A 25 10.89 -2.51 13.76
C GLY A 25 9.63 -2.65 14.64
N PRO A 26 9.75 -3.07 15.91
CA PRO A 26 8.62 -3.45 16.75
C PRO A 26 7.61 -2.34 17.02
N ALA A 27 8.03 -1.06 17.00
CA ALA A 27 7.15 0.10 17.18
C ALA A 27 6.54 0.63 15.87
N HIS A 28 6.84 0.01 14.72
CA HIS A 28 6.28 0.40 13.43
C HIS A 28 4.84 -0.10 13.30
N TRP A 29 3.95 0.69 12.67
CA TRP A 29 2.54 0.34 12.52
C TRP A 29 2.32 -1.03 11.85
N GLN A 30 3.15 -1.42 10.87
CA GLN A 30 3.06 -2.76 10.26
C GLN A 30 3.28 -3.85 11.30
N SER A 31 4.33 -3.74 12.12
CA SER A 31 4.64 -4.71 13.18
C SER A 31 3.55 -4.75 14.26
N LEU A 32 2.98 -3.60 14.59
CA LEU A 32 1.87 -3.53 15.54
C LEU A 32 0.59 -4.17 14.97
N TRP A 33 0.33 -4.03 13.67
CA TRP A 33 -0.78 -4.72 13.01
C TRP A 33 -0.57 -6.23 13.02
N GLU A 34 0.63 -6.70 12.67
CA GLU A 34 1.00 -8.12 12.71
C GLU A 34 0.80 -8.77 14.10
N GLN A 35 1.06 -8.00 15.16
CA GLN A 35 0.88 -8.47 16.54
C GLN A 35 -0.58 -8.44 17.02
N SER A 36 -1.38 -7.51 16.50
CA SER A 36 -2.74 -7.26 16.98
C SER A 36 -3.84 -7.91 16.13
N ARG A 37 -3.51 -8.39 14.93
CA ARG A 37 -4.47 -8.93 13.96
C ARG A 37 -4.02 -10.30 13.44
N GLY A 38 -4.90 -11.28 13.48
CA GLY A 38 -4.62 -12.64 12.99
C GLY A 38 -4.68 -12.77 11.45
N ASP A 39 -5.16 -11.74 10.75
CA ASP A 39 -5.26 -11.67 9.29
C ASP A 39 -4.10 -10.90 8.63
N VAL A 40 -3.07 -10.51 9.40
CA VAL A 40 -1.91 -9.72 8.93
C VAL A 40 -0.63 -10.54 9.04
N VAL A 41 0.10 -10.66 7.93
CA VAL A 41 1.35 -11.42 7.84
C VAL A 41 2.42 -10.61 7.13
N ARG A 42 3.66 -10.65 7.64
CA ARG A 42 4.80 -9.98 7.01
C ARG A 42 5.34 -10.76 5.81
N VAL A 43 5.63 -10.05 4.74
CA VAL A 43 6.43 -10.60 3.64
C VAL A 43 7.92 -10.53 4.02
N GLU A 44 8.56 -11.67 4.14
CA GLU A 44 9.98 -11.76 4.48
C GLU A 44 10.86 -11.50 3.24
N LEU A 45 11.03 -10.22 2.89
CA LEU A 45 11.83 -9.80 1.75
C LEU A 45 13.33 -10.07 1.96
N GLY A 46 13.80 -9.95 3.20
CA GLY A 46 15.22 -10.10 3.59
C GLY A 46 16.14 -9.02 2.98
N MET A 47 17.42 -9.07 3.29
CA MET A 47 18.40 -8.08 2.81
C MET A 47 17.91 -6.64 3.07
N TRP A 48 17.41 -6.40 4.28
CA TRP A 48 16.72 -5.17 4.64
C TRP A 48 17.59 -3.91 4.57
N ASP A 49 18.90 -4.06 4.80
CA ASP A 49 19.92 -3.04 4.75
C ASP A 49 20.53 -2.83 3.35
N THR A 50 20.43 -3.84 2.49
CA THR A 50 20.96 -3.85 1.12
C THR A 50 19.91 -4.39 0.14
N PRO A 51 18.75 -3.73 0.03
CA PRO A 51 17.62 -4.24 -0.75
C PRO A 51 17.96 -4.34 -2.24
N ARG A 52 17.48 -5.39 -2.86
CA ARG A 52 17.60 -5.58 -4.31
C ARG A 52 16.23 -5.79 -4.92
N ARG A 53 15.88 -4.99 -5.91
CA ARG A 53 14.56 -5.00 -6.57
C ARG A 53 14.10 -6.40 -6.98
N ASN A 54 14.89 -7.09 -7.82
CA ASN A 54 14.45 -8.38 -8.37
C ASN A 54 14.27 -9.46 -7.29
N PRO A 55 15.18 -9.68 -6.31
CA PRO A 55 14.93 -10.56 -5.18
C PRO A 55 13.68 -10.19 -4.38
N TRP A 56 13.45 -8.90 -4.12
CA TRP A 56 12.27 -8.45 -3.38
C TRP A 56 10.97 -8.72 -4.15
N VAL A 57 10.93 -8.40 -5.45
CA VAL A 57 9.79 -8.71 -6.33
C VAL A 57 9.52 -10.22 -6.37
N THR A 58 10.55 -11.06 -6.48
CA THR A 58 10.39 -12.52 -6.48
C THR A 58 9.80 -13.03 -5.15
N LYS A 59 10.30 -12.54 -4.01
CA LYS A 59 9.77 -12.95 -2.69
C LYS A 59 8.35 -12.46 -2.46
N LEU A 60 8.02 -11.25 -2.92
CA LEU A 60 6.67 -10.73 -2.88
C LEU A 60 5.73 -11.61 -3.73
N ASP A 61 6.13 -11.97 -4.95
CA ASP A 61 5.37 -12.87 -5.82
C ASP A 61 5.13 -14.24 -5.16
N GLN A 62 6.16 -14.81 -4.53
CA GLN A 62 6.04 -16.07 -3.80
C GLN A 62 5.04 -15.95 -2.64
N ALA A 63 5.10 -14.88 -1.84
CA ALA A 63 4.18 -14.67 -0.74
C ALA A 63 2.72 -14.52 -1.23
N ILE A 64 2.51 -13.76 -2.30
CA ILE A 64 1.19 -13.58 -2.92
C ILE A 64 0.64 -14.92 -3.44
N ARG A 65 1.45 -15.69 -4.16
CA ARG A 65 1.03 -16.99 -4.72
C ARG A 65 0.83 -18.09 -3.68
N SER A 66 1.45 -17.95 -2.50
CA SER A 66 1.28 -18.91 -1.39
C SER A 66 0.01 -18.65 -0.58
N ALA A 67 -0.67 -17.52 -0.80
CA ALA A 67 -1.91 -17.22 -0.12
C ALA A 67 -3.07 -18.06 -0.70
N GLU A 68 -3.87 -18.66 0.19
CA GLU A 68 -5.06 -19.46 -0.18
C GLU A 68 -6.32 -18.61 -0.30
N GLN A 69 -6.20 -17.28 -0.18
CA GLN A 69 -7.29 -16.30 -0.18
C GLN A 69 -6.83 -15.02 -0.87
N PRO A 70 -7.74 -14.11 -1.27
CA PRO A 70 -7.38 -12.82 -1.83
C PRO A 70 -6.43 -12.06 -0.90
N VAL A 71 -5.50 -11.31 -1.48
CA VAL A 71 -4.46 -10.59 -0.75
C VAL A 71 -4.70 -9.09 -0.81
N LEU A 72 -4.56 -8.41 0.32
CA LEU A 72 -4.36 -6.97 0.39
C LEU A 72 -2.91 -6.67 0.74
N LEU A 73 -2.29 -5.75 0.02
CA LEU A 73 -0.92 -5.33 0.29
C LEU A 73 -0.93 -4.05 1.15
N ALA A 74 -0.26 -4.09 2.31
CA ALA A 74 -0.02 -2.92 3.15
C ALA A 74 1.48 -2.59 3.10
N ALA A 75 1.87 -1.81 2.10
CA ALA A 75 3.27 -1.50 1.83
C ALA A 75 3.71 -0.16 2.46
N HIS A 76 4.96 -0.09 2.89
CA HIS A 76 5.57 1.12 3.42
C HIS A 76 6.87 1.44 2.70
N SER A 77 7.09 2.73 2.41
CA SER A 77 8.35 3.23 1.89
C SER A 77 8.81 2.48 0.63
N LEU A 78 10.02 1.94 0.59
CA LEU A 78 10.57 1.16 -0.53
C LEU A 78 9.73 -0.08 -0.87
N GLY A 79 8.97 -0.61 0.09
CA GLY A 79 7.99 -1.68 -0.14
C GLY A 79 6.92 -1.29 -1.16
N CYS A 80 6.52 0.00 -1.24
CA CYS A 80 5.60 0.48 -2.27
C CYS A 80 6.18 0.33 -3.68
N LEU A 81 7.47 0.60 -3.85
CA LEU A 81 8.17 0.41 -5.13
C LEU A 81 8.29 -1.08 -5.47
N ALA A 82 8.50 -1.95 -4.47
CA ALA A 82 8.50 -3.40 -4.69
C ALA A 82 7.13 -3.88 -5.21
N VAL A 83 6.02 -3.35 -4.67
CA VAL A 83 4.66 -3.62 -5.14
C VAL A 83 4.45 -3.11 -6.57
N ALA A 84 4.84 -1.87 -6.86
CA ALA A 84 4.70 -1.29 -8.20
C ALA A 84 5.50 -2.08 -9.25
N TRP A 85 6.74 -2.46 -8.95
CA TRP A 85 7.57 -3.31 -9.81
C TRP A 85 7.00 -4.72 -9.98
N TRP A 86 6.46 -5.30 -8.92
CA TRP A 86 5.79 -6.59 -9.00
C TRP A 86 4.57 -6.51 -9.93
N ALA A 87 3.75 -5.49 -9.79
CA ALA A 87 2.56 -5.29 -10.62
C ALA A 87 2.91 -5.13 -12.12
N GLU A 88 3.99 -4.41 -12.43
CA GLU A 88 4.47 -4.24 -13.80
C GLU A 88 4.96 -5.55 -14.43
N LEU A 89 5.59 -6.43 -13.64
CA LEU A 89 6.22 -7.66 -14.13
C LEU A 89 5.32 -8.90 -14.06
N ALA A 90 4.39 -8.96 -13.10
CA ALA A 90 3.61 -10.18 -12.81
C ALA A 90 2.39 -10.39 -13.72
N GLY A 91 1.81 -9.31 -14.25
CA GLY A 91 0.71 -9.40 -15.22
C GLY A 91 -0.55 -10.10 -14.68
N GLN A 92 -1.06 -9.72 -13.50
CA GLN A 92 -2.29 -10.31 -12.96
C GLN A 92 -3.57 -9.76 -13.64
N PRO A 93 -4.69 -10.52 -13.65
CA PRO A 93 -6.02 -9.98 -13.92
C PRO A 93 -6.41 -8.93 -12.87
N TRP A 94 -7.30 -8.00 -13.22
CA TRP A 94 -7.79 -6.99 -12.28
C TRP A 94 -8.33 -7.60 -10.99
N GLY A 95 -7.79 -7.14 -9.85
CA GLY A 95 -8.26 -7.53 -8.52
C GLY A 95 -7.96 -8.96 -8.08
N TRP A 96 -7.12 -9.71 -8.79
CA TRP A 96 -6.80 -11.09 -8.45
C TRP A 96 -5.38 -11.50 -8.87
N PRO A 97 -4.56 -12.16 -8.01
CA PRO A 97 -4.81 -12.53 -6.60
C PRO A 97 -4.74 -11.36 -5.62
N VAL A 98 -4.15 -10.23 -5.99
CA VAL A 98 -4.13 -9.01 -5.17
C VAL A 98 -5.44 -8.25 -5.38
N ALA A 99 -6.24 -8.15 -4.32
CA ALA A 99 -7.52 -7.48 -4.30
C ALA A 99 -7.41 -5.96 -4.08
N GLY A 100 -6.28 -5.49 -3.51
CA GLY A 100 -6.02 -4.07 -3.32
C GLY A 100 -4.69 -3.79 -2.63
N ALA A 101 -4.27 -2.52 -2.61
CA ALA A 101 -3.05 -2.10 -1.94
C ALA A 101 -3.16 -0.74 -1.23
N LEU A 102 -2.67 -0.67 0.01
CA LEU A 102 -2.39 0.55 0.74
C LEU A 102 -0.88 0.83 0.64
N LEU A 103 -0.53 1.91 -0.06
CA LEU A 103 0.84 2.29 -0.40
C LEU A 103 1.23 3.54 0.41
N VAL A 104 2.00 3.36 1.48
CA VAL A 104 2.24 4.39 2.48
C VAL A 104 3.65 4.97 2.32
N ALA A 105 3.74 6.29 2.18
CA ALA A 105 4.99 7.04 2.09
C ALA A 105 5.95 6.51 1.02
N PRO A 106 5.53 6.33 -0.26
CA PRO A 106 6.43 5.86 -1.30
C PRO A 106 7.56 6.89 -1.54
N PRO A 107 8.85 6.46 -1.50
CA PRO A 107 9.97 7.38 -1.68
C PRO A 107 10.16 7.75 -3.15
N ASP A 108 10.69 8.93 -3.40
CA ASP A 108 11.11 9.38 -4.73
C ASP A 108 12.50 8.84 -5.05
N VAL A 109 12.58 7.60 -5.55
CA VAL A 109 13.86 6.96 -5.90
C VAL A 109 14.53 7.54 -7.15
N ASP A 110 13.85 8.44 -7.86
CA ASP A 110 14.38 9.13 -9.04
C ASP A 110 15.22 10.38 -8.66
N ARG A 111 15.20 10.80 -7.38
CA ARG A 111 16.01 11.90 -6.87
C ARG A 111 17.50 11.52 -6.84
N ARG A 112 18.36 12.51 -7.10
CA ARG A 112 19.83 12.31 -7.13
C ARG A 112 20.46 12.12 -5.76
N ASP A 113 19.79 12.57 -4.70
CA ASP A 113 20.25 12.56 -3.31
C ASP A 113 19.72 11.38 -2.49
N MET A 114 19.10 10.42 -3.16
CA MET A 114 18.64 9.18 -2.50
C MET A 114 19.83 8.28 -2.13
N PRO A 115 19.71 7.52 -1.03
CA PRO A 115 20.72 6.54 -0.64
C PRO A 115 21.02 5.56 -1.77
N ALA A 116 22.29 5.19 -1.94
CA ALA A 116 22.74 4.28 -3.00
C ALA A 116 22.05 2.90 -2.95
N GLU A 117 21.66 2.48 -1.74
CA GLU A 117 21.00 1.20 -1.47
C GLU A 117 19.65 1.08 -2.18
N VAL A 118 18.95 2.20 -2.39
CA VAL A 118 17.64 2.21 -3.06
C VAL A 118 17.71 2.47 -4.56
N ALA A 119 18.87 2.83 -5.10
CA ALA A 119 19.05 3.21 -6.50
C ALA A 119 18.60 2.11 -7.50
N GLY A 120 18.69 0.84 -7.10
CA GLY A 120 18.24 -0.29 -7.91
C GLY A 120 16.72 -0.37 -8.13
N PHE A 121 15.93 0.45 -7.44
CA PHE A 121 14.48 0.54 -7.60
C PHE A 121 14.07 1.64 -8.60
N ALA A 122 14.97 2.51 -9.01
CA ALA A 122 14.75 3.46 -10.09
C ALA A 122 14.81 2.76 -11.48
N PRO A 123 14.10 3.31 -12.49
CA PRO A 123 13.13 4.40 -12.37
C PRO A 123 11.85 3.92 -11.67
N THR A 124 11.09 4.84 -11.08
CA THR A 124 9.77 4.55 -10.52
C THR A 124 8.84 4.04 -11.62
N PRO A 125 8.17 2.87 -11.48
CA PRO A 125 7.18 2.39 -12.43
C PRO A 125 6.05 3.40 -12.65
N ARG A 126 5.56 3.51 -13.90
CA ARG A 126 4.51 4.47 -14.28
C ARG A 126 3.30 3.79 -14.92
N CYS A 127 3.08 2.52 -14.63
CA CYS A 127 1.92 1.78 -15.10
C CYS A 127 0.81 1.76 -14.04
N SER A 128 -0.45 1.81 -14.48
CA SER A 128 -1.58 1.63 -13.58
C SER A 128 -1.52 0.25 -12.92
N LEU A 129 -1.77 0.23 -11.60
CA LEU A 129 -1.83 -1.02 -10.86
C LEU A 129 -3.08 -1.81 -11.25
N PRO A 130 -2.99 -3.15 -11.37
CA PRO A 130 -4.11 -3.99 -11.77
C PRO A 130 -5.06 -4.33 -10.58
N PHE A 131 -5.21 -3.41 -9.62
CA PHE A 131 -6.07 -3.53 -8.45
C PHE A 131 -6.36 -2.15 -7.85
N PRO A 132 -7.47 -1.98 -7.10
CA PRO A 132 -7.74 -0.76 -6.33
C PRO A 132 -6.61 -0.46 -5.36
N SER A 133 -6.19 0.81 -5.27
CA SER A 133 -5.09 1.19 -4.39
C SER A 133 -5.23 2.60 -3.85
N ILE A 134 -4.60 2.83 -2.70
CA ILE A 134 -4.54 4.12 -2.02
C ILE A 134 -3.07 4.46 -1.78
N VAL A 135 -2.62 5.61 -2.25
CA VAL A 135 -1.31 6.19 -1.91
C VAL A 135 -1.51 7.18 -0.77
N VAL A 136 -0.81 6.97 0.34
CA VAL A 136 -0.83 7.86 1.51
C VAL A 136 0.50 8.59 1.60
N VAL A 137 0.44 9.91 1.73
CA VAL A 137 1.62 10.79 1.85
C VAL A 137 1.55 11.66 3.10
N SER A 138 2.71 12.21 3.47
CA SER A 138 2.87 13.19 4.53
C SER A 138 3.53 14.46 4.00
N GLU A 139 3.20 15.60 4.58
CA GLU A 139 3.68 16.92 4.12
C GLU A 139 5.15 17.17 4.41
N ASP A 140 5.67 16.53 5.45
CA ASP A 140 7.06 16.67 5.94
C ASP A 140 7.89 15.41 5.76
N ASP A 141 7.51 14.53 4.83
CA ASP A 141 8.28 13.34 4.50
C ASP A 141 9.61 13.72 3.83
N PRO A 142 10.79 13.38 4.42
CA PRO A 142 12.09 13.74 3.86
C PRO A 142 12.42 13.00 2.54
N TYR A 143 11.74 11.91 2.22
CA TYR A 143 12.06 11.04 1.08
C TYR A 143 11.18 11.29 -0.15
N SER A 144 10.07 12.01 -0.01
CA SER A 144 9.17 12.30 -1.14
C SER A 144 8.36 13.57 -0.86
N SER A 145 8.21 14.43 -1.85
CA SER A 145 7.29 15.56 -1.73
C SER A 145 5.83 15.11 -1.93
N VAL A 146 4.88 15.89 -1.39
CA VAL A 146 3.44 15.68 -1.62
C VAL A 146 3.12 15.62 -3.11
N GLN A 147 3.71 16.54 -3.92
CA GLN A 147 3.52 16.55 -5.37
C GLN A 147 4.02 15.27 -6.03
N ARG A 148 5.18 14.77 -5.61
CA ARG A 148 5.71 13.51 -6.15
C ARG A 148 4.83 12.31 -5.79
N GLY A 149 4.34 12.26 -4.56
CA GLY A 149 3.38 11.23 -4.14
C GLY A 149 2.07 11.30 -4.94
N PHE A 150 1.58 12.51 -5.23
CA PHE A 150 0.43 12.70 -6.11
C PHE A 150 0.69 12.21 -7.55
N ASP A 151 1.87 12.50 -8.11
CA ASP A 151 2.24 12.02 -9.43
C ASP A 151 2.32 10.49 -9.48
N MET A 152 2.89 9.85 -8.45
CA MET A 152 2.89 8.38 -8.32
C MET A 152 1.46 7.83 -8.22
N ALA A 153 0.60 8.44 -7.40
CA ALA A 153 -0.80 8.02 -7.28
C ALA A 153 -1.52 8.09 -8.63
N ARG A 154 -1.35 9.17 -9.38
CA ARG A 154 -1.91 9.33 -10.73
C ARG A 154 -1.40 8.26 -11.70
N ASP A 155 -0.08 8.05 -11.76
CA ASP A 155 0.55 7.09 -12.68
C ASP A 155 0.13 5.63 -12.34
N TRP A 156 -0.07 5.32 -11.06
CA TRP A 156 -0.53 4.01 -10.58
C TRP A 156 -2.06 3.82 -10.61
N GLY A 157 -2.83 4.88 -10.92
CA GLY A 157 -4.29 4.84 -10.87
C GLY A 157 -4.85 4.68 -9.45
N SER A 158 -4.10 5.17 -8.46
CA SER A 158 -4.41 5.05 -7.03
C SER A 158 -5.18 6.26 -6.53
N HIS A 159 -6.01 6.07 -5.49
CA HIS A 159 -6.52 7.19 -4.71
C HIS A 159 -5.40 7.85 -3.92
N PHE A 160 -5.44 9.17 -3.87
CA PHE A 160 -4.44 9.96 -3.16
C PHE A 160 -4.99 10.45 -1.81
N VAL A 161 -4.23 10.25 -0.73
CA VAL A 161 -4.55 10.70 0.62
C VAL A 161 -3.34 11.41 1.21
N ASN A 162 -3.51 12.67 1.63
CA ASN A 162 -2.53 13.42 2.41
C ASN A 162 -3.00 13.47 3.86
N ILE A 163 -2.17 13.00 4.79
CA ILE A 163 -2.50 12.93 6.22
C ILE A 163 -1.86 14.05 7.06
N GLY A 164 -1.39 15.12 6.39
CA GLY A 164 -0.69 16.23 7.06
C GLY A 164 0.76 15.89 7.40
N ALA A 165 1.34 16.64 8.34
CA ALA A 165 2.74 16.49 8.76
C ALA A 165 2.88 15.30 9.73
N CYS A 166 3.31 14.16 9.21
CA CYS A 166 3.48 12.89 9.95
C CYS A 166 4.84 12.23 9.67
N GLY A 167 5.85 13.02 9.26
CA GLY A 167 7.18 12.51 8.92
C GLY A 167 7.10 11.42 7.84
N HIS A 168 7.91 10.38 7.95
CA HIS A 168 7.90 9.26 6.99
C HIS A 168 6.86 8.17 7.33
N ILE A 169 5.82 8.51 8.09
CA ILE A 169 4.73 7.60 8.51
C ILE A 169 5.28 6.25 9.04
N ASN A 170 6.30 6.32 9.88
CA ASN A 170 7.00 5.18 10.46
C ASN A 170 6.94 5.18 12.00
N ALA A 171 7.79 4.38 12.66
CA ALA A 171 7.84 4.34 14.13
C ALA A 171 8.17 5.70 14.75
N ALA A 172 9.03 6.52 14.11
CA ALA A 172 9.41 7.85 14.61
C ALA A 172 8.26 8.86 14.53
N SER A 173 7.25 8.60 13.70
CA SER A 173 6.04 9.43 13.59
C SER A 173 5.11 9.31 14.78
N GLY A 174 5.29 8.33 15.67
CA GLY A 174 4.50 8.15 16.88
C GLY A 174 3.04 7.77 16.65
N ILE A 175 2.66 7.32 15.45
CA ILE A 175 1.27 7.00 15.09
C ILE A 175 0.74 5.70 15.71
N GLY A 176 1.62 4.90 16.31
CA GLY A 176 1.25 3.64 16.99
C GLY A 176 0.51 2.66 16.08
N LEU A 177 -0.63 2.14 16.55
CA LEU A 177 -1.48 1.22 15.78
C LEU A 177 -2.12 1.82 14.53
N TRP A 178 -1.98 3.10 14.30
CA TRP A 178 -2.49 3.84 13.16
C TRP A 178 -3.88 3.40 12.70
N GLN A 179 -4.87 3.67 13.53
CA GLN A 179 -6.26 3.26 13.28
C GLN A 179 -6.84 3.83 11.98
N GLU A 180 -6.39 5.04 11.58
CA GLU A 180 -6.79 5.64 10.31
C GLU A 180 -6.31 4.81 9.11
N GLY A 181 -5.06 4.34 9.14
CA GLY A 181 -4.54 3.44 8.12
C GLY A 181 -5.33 2.12 8.04
N GLN A 182 -5.79 1.58 9.18
CA GLN A 182 -6.66 0.41 9.18
C GLN A 182 -8.01 0.70 8.51
N ARG A 183 -8.62 1.87 8.78
CA ARG A 183 -9.86 2.29 8.10
C ARG A 183 -9.67 2.44 6.58
N LEU A 184 -8.53 2.97 6.13
CA LEU A 184 -8.19 3.05 4.71
C LEU A 184 -8.08 1.65 4.08
N LEU A 185 -7.43 0.71 4.78
CA LEU A 185 -7.34 -0.67 4.34
C LEU A 185 -8.71 -1.36 4.28
N ASP A 186 -9.56 -1.16 5.29
CA ASP A 186 -10.92 -1.74 5.35
C ASP A 186 -11.80 -1.27 4.19
N ARG A 187 -11.60 -0.04 3.69
CA ARG A 187 -12.30 0.45 2.50
C ARG A 187 -11.92 -0.32 1.24
N LEU A 188 -10.66 -0.73 1.10
CA LEU A 188 -10.23 -1.59 -0.02
C LEU A 188 -10.90 -2.97 0.05
N ILE A 189 -11.19 -3.49 1.24
CA ILE A 189 -11.94 -4.76 1.42
C ILE A 189 -13.37 -4.60 0.89
N GLY A 190 -14.06 -3.53 1.26
CA GLY A 190 -15.44 -3.26 0.81
C GLY A 190 -15.59 -3.12 -0.71
N THR A 191 -14.56 -2.64 -1.40
CA THR A 191 -14.55 -2.55 -2.86
C THR A 191 -14.28 -3.90 -3.54
N ALA A 192 -13.63 -4.84 -2.86
CA ALA A 192 -13.36 -6.18 -3.38
C ALA A 192 -14.57 -7.13 -3.26
N GLU A 193 -15.49 -6.87 -2.33
CA GLU A 193 -16.67 -7.71 -2.05
C GLU A 193 -17.94 -7.30 -2.83
N GLY A 194 -17.94 -6.14 -3.50
CA GLY A 194 -19.09 -5.63 -4.27
C GLY A 194 -19.13 -6.08 -5.72
N PRO A 195 -20.34 -6.20 -6.35
CA PRO A 195 -20.43 -6.39 -7.80
C PRO A 195 -19.72 -5.23 -8.48
N MET A 196 -18.95 -5.54 -9.53
CA MET A 196 -18.18 -4.58 -10.35
C MET A 196 -18.97 -3.31 -10.62
N ALA A 197 -18.97 -2.36 -9.70
CA ALA A 197 -19.52 -1.03 -9.90
C ALA A 197 -18.46 -0.18 -10.59
N GLN A 198 -18.70 0.07 -11.86
CA GLN A 198 -17.99 1.02 -12.67
C GLN A 198 -17.83 2.34 -11.90
N GLY A 199 -16.59 2.73 -11.61
CA GLY A 199 -16.10 4.12 -11.52
C GLY A 199 -16.72 5.14 -10.55
N ALA A 200 -17.90 4.92 -10.00
CA ALA A 200 -18.65 5.93 -9.23
C ALA A 200 -18.54 5.80 -7.70
N GLY A 201 -18.39 4.59 -7.17
CA GLY A 201 -18.58 4.36 -5.73
C GLY A 201 -17.51 4.91 -4.81
N LEU A 202 -16.25 4.97 -5.22
CA LEU A 202 -15.15 5.42 -4.34
C LEU A 202 -15.07 6.94 -4.24
N ASN A 203 -15.40 7.67 -5.30
CA ASN A 203 -15.44 9.14 -5.26
C ASN A 203 -16.57 9.67 -4.35
N GLU A 204 -17.71 8.97 -4.28
CA GLU A 204 -18.79 9.33 -3.36
C GLU A 204 -18.45 9.04 -1.89
N ILE A 205 -17.72 7.95 -1.61
CA ILE A 205 -17.26 7.59 -0.26
C ILE A 205 -16.19 8.58 0.24
N LEU A 206 -15.28 9.03 -0.64
CA LEU A 206 -14.28 10.05 -0.28
C LEU A 206 -14.90 11.43 -0.10
N ALA A 207 -15.92 11.79 -0.89
CA ALA A 207 -16.64 13.06 -0.76
C ALA A 207 -17.44 13.14 0.56
N SER A 208 -17.94 12.02 1.09
CA SER A 208 -18.64 12.01 2.38
C SER A 208 -17.74 12.31 3.58
N LEU A 209 -16.43 12.05 3.48
CA LEU A 209 -15.48 12.30 4.57
C LEU A 209 -15.03 13.74 4.67
N THR A 210 -14.97 14.46 3.54
CA THR A 210 -14.67 15.90 3.56
C THR A 210 -15.81 16.72 4.16
N HIS A 211 -17.02 16.18 4.21
CA HIS A 211 -18.17 16.83 4.84
C HIS A 211 -18.32 16.56 6.35
N GLU A 212 -17.84 15.41 6.87
CA GLU A 212 -17.90 15.14 8.30
C GLU A 212 -16.83 15.93 9.09
N GLU A 213 -15.66 16.19 8.54
CA GLU A 213 -14.64 17.03 9.20
C GLU A 213 -14.98 18.52 9.21
N ALA A 214 -15.80 19.00 8.29
CA ALA A 214 -16.27 20.39 8.29
C ALA A 214 -17.32 20.67 9.40
N GLY A 215 -17.95 19.66 9.96
CA GLY A 215 -18.96 19.78 11.04
C GLY A 215 -18.40 19.87 12.46
N LEU A 216 -17.11 19.64 12.69
CA LEU A 216 -16.49 19.56 14.02
C LEU A 216 -15.67 20.80 14.44
N ARG A 217 -15.69 21.88 13.66
CA ARG A 217 -15.02 23.17 14.00
C ARG A 217 -16.01 24.32 14.12
N THR A 218 -17.08 24.15 14.86
CA THR A 218 -17.88 25.28 15.32
C THR A 218 -18.51 24.93 16.66
N ILE A 219 -17.77 25.11 17.73
CA ILE A 219 -18.20 25.63 19.05
C ILE A 219 -16.94 26.13 19.75
#